data_a09581011dcf7c0805e98237375b2937
#
_entry.id   a09581011dcf7c0805e98237375b2937
#
_cell.length_a   1.000
_cell.length_b   1.000
_cell.length_c   1.000
_cell.angle_alpha   90.00
_cell.angle_beta   90.00
_cell.angle_gamma   90.00
#
_symmetry.space_group_name_H-M   'P 1'
#
loop_
_entity.id
_entity.type
_entity.pdbx_description
1 polymer ?
#
loop_
_entity_poly.entity_id
_entity_poly.type
_entity_poly.pdbx_seq_one_letter_code
_entity_poly.pdbx_strand_id
1 'polypeptide(L)'
;MTINLSDFRFVAKALPNKGQRPRELSSTMAPHPLSYMEVPYDPEYTLYNSRLTPESLNTATDDEMYWAVRTNVIFRHTGELPIEISGPDAETLLNKVFTRNVSKVKPGRCSYQFACYHDGGMITDGVLLRLAEDCFWMAQADGDLFSWYKAHAEGLDVTIKDPNVWVSQVQGPKSLELLSDVIDGPMPDPFRYFDCAEVSIAGQKCWISRSGFTNELGWEVYVLPETDVAKIGDKIMSIGSKYDILLTGTPVFRARRIEAGLLNAGSDFGADTTPFEAGLGSFIEFDDRDFVGRKALQVADKSCRTWGMRVTGGVAQLGRVLTIEDKVVGRVCSSGYSPYQGCGVCIVRMNDLLIGPGTKVDVLCSDGSLQRGELCTLPMYDAERLIPRGKMVDIPTTLIEG
;
A
#
# COMPACT_ATOMS: atom_id res chain seq x y z
N MET A 1 13.12 -9.12 -9.71
CA MET A 1 14.59 -9.15 -9.77
C MET A 1 15.06 -8.64 -8.42
N THR A 2 15.68 -9.48 -7.63
CA THR A 2 16.20 -9.13 -6.30
C THR A 2 17.61 -8.54 -6.50
N ILE A 3 17.87 -7.39 -5.90
CA ILE A 3 19.12 -6.67 -6.08
C ILE A 3 19.75 -6.50 -4.70
N ASN A 4 21.00 -6.92 -4.54
CA ASN A 4 21.74 -6.76 -3.30
C ASN A 4 22.30 -5.34 -3.18
N LEU A 5 22.08 -4.65 -2.05
CA LEU A 5 22.52 -3.27 -1.85
C LEU A 5 24.04 -3.15 -1.85
N SER A 6 24.77 -4.21 -1.49
CA SER A 6 26.24 -4.20 -1.56
C SER A 6 26.73 -3.87 -2.97
N ASP A 7 26.01 -4.30 -3.99
CA ASP A 7 26.30 -4.04 -5.40
C ASP A 7 25.93 -2.60 -5.80
N PHE A 8 25.04 -1.98 -5.05
CA PHE A 8 24.55 -0.61 -5.28
C PHE A 8 25.27 0.47 -4.50
N ARG A 9 26.10 0.13 -3.53
CA ARG A 9 26.87 1.14 -2.75
C ARG A 9 27.66 2.09 -3.63
N PHE A 10 28.18 1.61 -4.75
CA PHE A 10 28.91 2.42 -5.71
C PHE A 10 27.96 3.32 -6.51
N VAL A 11 26.83 2.81 -6.94
CA VAL A 11 25.80 3.56 -7.69
C VAL A 11 25.12 4.56 -6.79
N ALA A 12 24.78 4.20 -5.56
CA ALA A 12 24.17 5.10 -4.59
C ALA A 12 25.09 6.29 -4.20
N LYS A 13 26.41 6.10 -4.21
CA LYS A 13 27.38 7.19 -4.04
C LYS A 13 27.51 8.10 -5.26
N ALA A 14 27.24 7.57 -6.45
CA ALA A 14 27.28 8.33 -7.70
C ALA A 14 25.95 9.05 -8.00
N LEU A 15 24.86 8.65 -7.37
CA LEU A 15 23.57 9.35 -7.47
C LEU A 15 23.68 10.70 -6.76
N PRO A 16 23.22 11.80 -7.39
CA PRO A 16 23.23 13.09 -6.73
C PRO A 16 22.45 13.00 -5.42
N ASN A 17 23.13 13.37 -4.34
CA ASN A 17 22.57 13.42 -3.01
C ASN A 17 21.28 14.25 -3.02
N LYS A 18 20.21 13.66 -2.47
CA LYS A 18 19.08 14.35 -1.88
C LYS A 18 18.42 15.37 -2.78
N GLY A 19 17.39 14.97 -3.51
CA GLY A 19 16.38 15.89 -3.99
C GLY A 19 16.79 17.03 -4.90
N GLN A 20 18.03 17.04 -5.39
CA GLN A 20 18.53 18.09 -6.27
C GLN A 20 18.11 17.95 -7.73
N ARG A 21 17.40 16.89 -8.07
CA ARG A 21 16.75 16.79 -9.38
C ARG A 21 15.26 16.54 -9.17
N PRO A 22 14.40 17.43 -9.68
CA PRO A 22 13.05 17.00 -9.97
C PRO A 22 13.20 15.77 -10.87
N ARG A 23 12.58 14.66 -10.48
CA ARG A 23 12.51 13.50 -11.35
C ARG A 23 11.64 13.88 -12.53
N GLU A 24 12.27 14.29 -13.59
CA GLU A 24 11.72 14.03 -14.90
C GLU A 24 11.73 12.52 -15.03
N LEU A 25 10.59 11.90 -15.36
CA LEU A 25 10.37 10.48 -15.63
C LEU A 25 11.67 9.75 -15.94
N SER A 26 12.46 9.46 -14.92
CA SER A 26 13.74 8.88 -15.15
C SER A 26 13.67 7.40 -14.82
N SER A 27 14.22 6.60 -15.71
CA SER A 27 14.51 5.20 -15.46
C SER A 27 15.56 4.99 -14.35
N THR A 28 15.92 6.05 -13.62
CA THR A 28 16.95 5.99 -12.58
C THR A 28 16.36 5.38 -11.32
N MET A 29 16.87 4.23 -10.95
CA MET A 29 16.57 3.58 -9.68
C MET A 29 17.18 4.38 -8.53
N ALA A 30 16.41 4.61 -7.47
CA ALA A 30 16.91 5.32 -6.29
C ALA A 30 16.58 4.54 -5.00
N PRO A 31 17.57 4.38 -4.10
CA PRO A 31 17.30 3.85 -2.77
C PRO A 31 16.56 4.88 -1.92
N HIS A 32 15.81 4.39 -0.94
CA HIS A 32 15.20 5.26 0.07
C HIS A 32 16.30 6.06 0.82
N PRO A 33 16.08 7.34 1.16
CA PRO A 33 17.09 8.13 1.89
C PRO A 33 17.52 7.51 3.24
N LEU A 34 16.67 6.69 3.85
CA LEU A 34 16.97 5.95 5.06
C LEU A 34 17.52 4.54 4.83
N SER A 35 17.81 4.14 3.60
CA SER A 35 18.34 2.80 3.28
C SER A 35 19.66 2.47 3.99
N TYR A 36 20.41 3.46 4.48
CA TYR A 36 21.60 3.24 5.30
C TYR A 36 21.31 2.44 6.58
N MET A 37 20.07 2.51 7.11
CA MET A 37 19.64 1.73 8.27
C MET A 37 19.48 0.25 7.95
N GLU A 38 19.24 -0.08 6.69
CA GLU A 38 19.01 -1.44 6.20
C GLU A 38 20.34 -2.18 5.97
N VAL A 39 21.39 -1.43 5.62
CA VAL A 39 22.73 -1.97 5.24
C VAL A 39 23.30 -2.97 6.25
N PRO A 40 23.18 -2.79 7.58
CA PRO A 40 23.71 -3.75 8.56
C PRO A 40 23.01 -5.13 8.54
N TYR A 41 21.86 -5.22 7.87
CA TYR A 41 20.99 -6.41 7.88
C TYR A 41 20.96 -7.14 6.53
N ASP A 42 21.99 -6.97 5.70
CA ASP A 42 22.17 -7.64 4.41
C ASP A 42 20.90 -7.60 3.54
N PRO A 43 20.45 -6.40 3.12
CA PRO A 43 19.19 -6.22 2.44
C PRO A 43 19.21 -6.76 1.02
N GLU A 44 18.12 -7.41 0.61
CA GLU A 44 17.76 -7.59 -0.79
C GLU A 44 16.70 -6.59 -1.18
N TYR A 45 16.79 -6.05 -2.41
CA TYR A 45 15.90 -5.00 -2.88
C TYR A 45 15.07 -5.44 -4.08
N THR A 46 13.84 -4.94 -4.13
CA THR A 46 12.99 -4.99 -5.31
C THR A 46 12.67 -3.58 -5.81
N LEU A 47 12.17 -3.49 -7.03
CA LEU A 47 11.76 -2.23 -7.63
C LEU A 47 10.27 -1.99 -7.40
N TYR A 48 9.96 -0.74 -7.04
CA TYR A 48 8.61 -0.24 -6.91
C TYR A 48 8.59 1.25 -7.25
N ASN A 49 7.88 1.67 -8.31
CA ASN A 49 7.91 3.06 -8.82
C ASN A 49 9.34 3.57 -9.15
N SER A 50 10.22 2.75 -9.69
CA SER A 50 11.65 3.07 -9.86
C SER A 50 12.38 3.39 -8.54
N ARG A 51 11.84 3.01 -7.40
CA ARG A 51 12.43 3.10 -6.07
C ARG A 51 12.86 1.72 -5.60
N LEU A 52 14.00 1.65 -4.93
CA LEU A 52 14.44 0.42 -4.28
C LEU A 52 13.75 0.31 -2.92
N THR A 53 13.02 -0.79 -2.72
CA THR A 53 12.39 -1.13 -1.46
C THR A 53 12.94 -2.43 -0.92
N PRO A 54 13.15 -2.58 0.40
CA PRO A 54 13.70 -3.81 0.96
C PRO A 54 12.72 -4.96 0.76
N GLU A 55 13.12 -5.93 -0.06
CA GLU A 55 12.38 -7.19 -0.24
C GLU A 55 12.61 -8.10 0.97
N SER A 56 13.86 -8.21 1.44
CA SER A 56 14.19 -8.93 2.66
C SER A 56 15.22 -8.16 3.49
N LEU A 57 15.16 -8.36 4.80
CA LEU A 57 16.13 -7.87 5.79
C LEU A 57 16.37 -8.97 6.82
N ASN A 58 17.64 -9.22 7.15
CA ASN A 58 18.01 -10.17 8.21
C ASN A 58 17.88 -9.54 9.63
N THR A 59 16.80 -8.80 9.89
CA THR A 59 16.50 -8.22 11.22
C THR A 59 15.79 -9.21 12.11
N ALA A 60 14.97 -10.07 11.52
CA ALA A 60 14.15 -11.08 12.20
C ALA A 60 13.64 -12.10 11.17
N THR A 61 13.06 -13.19 11.65
CA THR A 61 12.35 -14.15 10.79
C THR A 61 11.02 -13.56 10.29
N ASP A 62 10.48 -14.12 9.21
CA ASP A 62 9.18 -13.70 8.66
C ASP A 62 8.06 -13.81 9.70
N ASP A 63 8.09 -14.82 10.56
CA ASP A 63 7.13 -15.01 11.65
C ASP A 63 7.27 -13.91 12.72
N GLU A 64 8.48 -13.59 13.14
CA GLU A 64 8.75 -12.51 14.08
C GLU A 64 8.33 -11.15 13.51
N MET A 65 8.58 -10.87 12.23
CA MET A 65 8.14 -9.65 11.56
C MET A 65 6.61 -9.57 11.50
N TYR A 66 5.94 -10.69 11.21
CA TYR A 66 4.48 -10.76 11.20
C TYR A 66 3.89 -10.43 12.59
N TRP A 67 4.44 -11.02 13.65
CA TRP A 67 3.96 -10.77 15.01
C TRP A 67 4.34 -9.38 15.52
N ALA A 68 5.50 -8.83 15.11
CA ALA A 68 5.91 -7.48 15.50
C ALA A 68 4.90 -6.42 15.02
N VAL A 69 4.41 -6.49 13.78
CA VAL A 69 3.39 -5.54 13.28
C VAL A 69 2.05 -5.71 13.98
N ARG A 70 1.78 -6.92 14.49
CA ARG A 70 0.50 -7.22 15.14
C ARG A 70 0.49 -6.94 16.64
N THR A 71 1.63 -6.98 17.32
CA THR A 71 1.73 -6.87 18.79
C THR A 71 2.56 -5.69 19.27
N ASN A 72 3.44 -5.17 18.43
CA ASN A 72 4.37 -4.09 18.77
C ASN A 72 4.27 -2.93 17.75
N VAL A 73 5.37 -2.62 17.11
CA VAL A 73 5.47 -1.62 16.05
C VAL A 73 6.60 -1.99 15.09
N ILE A 74 6.38 -1.78 13.82
CA ILE A 74 7.42 -1.91 12.80
C ILE A 74 7.73 -0.55 12.16
N PHE A 75 8.96 -0.43 11.64
CA PHE A 75 9.38 0.64 10.75
C PHE A 75 9.77 0.04 9.40
N ARG A 76 9.24 0.59 8.32
CA ARG A 76 9.51 0.10 6.97
C ARG A 76 9.61 1.25 5.97
N HIS A 77 10.65 1.19 5.13
CA HIS A 77 10.78 2.10 4.00
C HIS A 77 10.03 1.53 2.79
N THR A 78 9.28 2.37 2.12
CA THR A 78 8.38 1.96 1.04
C THR A 78 8.68 2.69 -0.26
N GLY A 79 8.09 2.23 -1.36
CA GLY A 79 8.33 2.75 -2.69
C GLY A 79 7.17 3.56 -3.28
N GLU A 80 6.12 3.83 -2.50
CA GLU A 80 5.03 4.69 -2.96
C GLU A 80 5.61 6.02 -3.44
N LEU A 81 5.13 6.48 -4.60
CA LEU A 81 5.57 7.71 -5.24
C LEU A 81 4.51 8.80 -5.05
N PRO A 82 4.67 9.71 -4.10
CA PRO A 82 3.85 10.90 -4.06
C PRO A 82 4.04 11.72 -5.35
N ILE A 83 2.92 12.04 -6.00
CA ILE A 83 2.88 12.99 -7.12
C ILE A 83 2.14 14.20 -6.60
N GLU A 84 2.74 15.37 -6.72
CA GLU A 84 2.08 16.63 -6.38
C GLU A 84 1.26 17.15 -7.55
N ILE A 85 0.01 17.45 -7.26
CA ILE A 85 -0.94 18.11 -8.15
C ILE A 85 -1.40 19.38 -7.43
N SER A 86 -1.02 20.55 -7.97
CA SER A 86 -1.31 21.82 -7.32
C SER A 86 -1.73 22.90 -8.34
N GLY A 87 -2.50 23.88 -7.89
CA GLY A 87 -3.01 24.98 -8.69
C GLY A 87 -4.53 25.06 -8.71
N PRO A 88 -5.09 26.14 -9.30
CA PRO A 88 -6.53 26.42 -9.28
C PRO A 88 -7.40 25.27 -9.81
N ASP A 89 -6.92 24.54 -10.81
CA ASP A 89 -7.65 23.43 -11.45
C ASP A 89 -7.22 22.05 -10.95
N ALA A 90 -6.45 21.95 -9.86
CA ALA A 90 -5.97 20.67 -9.33
C ALA A 90 -7.14 19.73 -8.97
N GLU A 91 -8.17 20.22 -8.27
CA GLU A 91 -9.35 19.44 -7.92
C GLU A 91 -10.13 19.01 -9.18
N THR A 92 -10.22 19.87 -10.20
CA THR A 92 -10.87 19.57 -11.48
C THR A 92 -10.17 18.44 -12.19
N LEU A 93 -8.83 18.46 -12.30
CA LEU A 93 -8.05 17.39 -12.90
C LEU A 93 -8.24 16.07 -12.14
N LEU A 94 -8.15 16.10 -10.81
CA LEU A 94 -8.28 14.90 -9.98
C LEU A 94 -9.69 14.30 -10.07
N ASN A 95 -10.73 15.13 -10.13
CA ASN A 95 -12.10 14.69 -10.34
C ASN A 95 -12.36 14.12 -11.74
N LYS A 96 -11.59 14.53 -12.74
CA LYS A 96 -11.61 13.96 -14.10
C LYS A 96 -10.93 12.59 -14.15
N VAL A 97 -9.90 12.38 -13.34
CA VAL A 97 -9.09 11.15 -13.36
C VAL A 97 -9.63 10.07 -12.42
N PHE A 98 -10.14 10.44 -11.26
CA PHE A 98 -10.56 9.48 -10.24
C PHE A 98 -12.06 9.20 -10.26
N THR A 99 -12.40 7.96 -9.93
CA THR A 99 -13.78 7.48 -9.86
C THR A 99 -14.55 8.01 -8.66
N ARG A 100 -13.83 8.36 -7.57
CA ARG A 100 -14.39 8.90 -6.34
C ARG A 100 -14.24 10.41 -6.28
N ASN A 101 -15.27 11.10 -5.76
CA ASN A 101 -15.31 12.56 -5.73
C ASN A 101 -14.26 13.16 -4.78
N VAL A 102 -13.27 13.84 -5.35
CA VAL A 102 -12.18 14.49 -4.63
C VAL A 102 -12.64 15.76 -3.90
N SER A 103 -13.69 16.44 -4.37
CA SER A 103 -14.23 17.65 -3.72
C SER A 103 -14.76 17.39 -2.29
N LYS A 104 -15.02 16.13 -1.96
CA LYS A 104 -15.42 15.71 -0.59
C LYS A 104 -14.24 15.59 0.37
N VAL A 105 -13.02 15.55 -0.14
CA VAL A 105 -11.79 15.45 0.65
C VAL A 105 -11.37 16.86 1.09
N LYS A 106 -11.41 17.15 2.38
CA LYS A 106 -11.03 18.46 2.93
C LYS A 106 -9.52 18.53 3.17
N PRO A 107 -8.91 19.72 3.21
CA PRO A 107 -7.54 19.88 3.66
C PRO A 107 -7.29 19.18 5.00
N GLY A 108 -6.13 18.50 5.13
CA GLY A 108 -5.80 17.66 6.28
C GLY A 108 -6.46 16.29 6.27
N ARG A 109 -7.11 15.91 5.15
CA ARG A 109 -7.72 14.57 4.98
C ARG A 109 -7.07 13.81 3.83
N CYS A 110 -7.12 12.47 3.97
CA CYS A 110 -6.74 11.54 2.92
C CYS A 110 -7.97 10.81 2.36
N SER A 111 -7.80 10.23 1.18
CA SER A 111 -8.80 9.37 0.54
C SER A 111 -8.13 8.29 -0.29
N TYR A 112 -8.60 7.05 -0.17
CA TYR A 112 -8.20 6.00 -1.11
C TYR A 112 -8.82 6.30 -2.47
N GLN A 113 -7.98 6.31 -3.50
CA GLN A 113 -8.34 6.60 -4.88
C GLN A 113 -7.72 5.59 -5.83
N PHE A 114 -8.36 5.36 -6.95
CA PHE A 114 -7.81 4.65 -8.08
C PHE A 114 -8.27 5.30 -9.39
N ALA A 115 -7.45 5.14 -10.43
CA ALA A 115 -7.74 5.59 -11.77
C ALA A 115 -8.05 4.41 -12.70
N CYS A 116 -8.90 4.68 -13.69
CA CYS A 116 -9.24 3.71 -14.72
C CYS A 116 -8.89 4.23 -16.12
N TYR A 117 -8.67 3.31 -17.04
CA TYR A 117 -8.66 3.58 -18.47
C TYR A 117 -10.07 3.86 -19.00
N HIS A 118 -10.16 4.30 -20.24
CA HIS A 118 -11.44 4.60 -20.91
C HIS A 118 -12.37 3.40 -21.03
N ASP A 119 -11.83 2.20 -21.07
CA ASP A 119 -12.56 0.93 -21.11
C ASP A 119 -12.98 0.40 -19.73
N GLY A 120 -12.58 1.10 -18.65
CA GLY A 120 -12.90 0.75 -17.27
C GLY A 120 -11.89 -0.18 -16.60
N GLY A 121 -10.83 -0.61 -17.28
CA GLY A 121 -9.71 -1.32 -16.66
C GLY A 121 -8.95 -0.41 -15.69
N MET A 122 -8.43 -0.97 -14.58
CA MET A 122 -7.75 -0.19 -13.57
C MET A 122 -6.29 0.09 -13.95
N ILE A 123 -5.81 1.32 -13.69
CA ILE A 123 -4.41 1.70 -13.89
C ILE A 123 -3.60 1.34 -12.66
N THR A 124 -3.85 2.04 -11.57
CA THR A 124 -3.27 1.85 -10.24
C THR A 124 -4.09 2.60 -9.20
N ASP A 125 -3.75 2.43 -7.95
CA ASP A 125 -4.41 3.03 -6.80
C ASP A 125 -3.41 3.78 -5.89
N GLY A 126 -3.91 4.31 -4.80
CA GLY A 126 -3.08 4.93 -3.77
C GLY A 126 -3.88 5.76 -2.78
N VAL A 127 -3.15 6.48 -1.95
CA VAL A 127 -3.72 7.41 -0.98
C VAL A 127 -3.53 8.84 -1.46
N LEU A 128 -4.63 9.54 -1.69
CA LEU A 128 -4.64 10.97 -1.98
C LEU A 128 -4.66 11.74 -0.67
N LEU A 129 -3.67 12.60 -0.45
CA LEU A 129 -3.61 13.56 0.66
C LEU A 129 -3.99 14.94 0.12
N ARG A 130 -4.92 15.63 0.76
CA ARG A 130 -5.18 17.05 0.49
C ARG A 130 -4.44 17.88 1.51
N LEU A 131 -3.36 18.52 1.08
CA LEU A 131 -2.46 19.29 1.95
C LEU A 131 -2.98 20.71 2.18
N ALA A 132 -3.58 21.31 1.13
CA ALA A 132 -4.19 22.64 1.13
C ALA A 132 -5.42 22.65 0.22
N GLU A 133 -6.07 23.80 0.07
CA GLU A 133 -7.26 23.91 -0.79
C GLU A 133 -6.99 23.47 -2.23
N ASP A 134 -5.83 23.81 -2.76
CA ASP A 134 -5.40 23.62 -4.15
C ASP A 134 -4.11 22.81 -4.27
N CYS A 135 -3.73 22.04 -3.23
CA CYS A 135 -2.51 21.23 -3.22
C CYS A 135 -2.78 19.81 -2.72
N PHE A 136 -2.41 18.84 -3.54
CA PHE A 136 -2.64 17.43 -3.28
C PHE A 136 -1.37 16.61 -3.53
N TRP A 137 -1.17 15.57 -2.74
CA TRP A 137 -0.25 14.49 -3.06
C TRP A 137 -1.03 13.21 -3.31
N MET A 138 -0.77 12.55 -4.43
CA MET A 138 -1.18 11.18 -4.67
C MET A 138 0.00 10.26 -4.42
N ALA A 139 0.04 9.61 -3.25
CA ALA A 139 0.97 8.55 -2.95
C ALA A 139 0.53 7.28 -3.70
N GLN A 140 0.96 7.18 -4.97
CA GLN A 140 0.55 6.09 -5.84
C GLN A 140 1.28 4.79 -5.50
N ALA A 141 0.58 3.67 -5.66
CA ALA A 141 1.15 2.36 -5.79
C ALA A 141 1.94 2.24 -7.11
N ASP A 142 2.56 1.08 -7.37
CA ASP A 142 3.30 0.88 -8.62
C ASP A 142 2.40 1.13 -9.84
N GLY A 143 2.85 2.02 -10.74
CA GLY A 143 2.06 2.43 -11.88
C GLY A 143 2.49 3.79 -12.46
N ASP A 144 1.74 4.30 -13.44
CA ASP A 144 2.06 5.54 -14.16
C ASP A 144 0.89 6.53 -14.17
N LEU A 145 0.57 7.08 -12.99
CA LEU A 145 -0.39 8.19 -12.91
C LEU A 145 0.21 9.52 -13.35
N PHE A 146 1.54 9.68 -13.30
CA PHE A 146 2.18 10.93 -13.70
C PHE A 146 1.87 11.27 -15.16
N SER A 147 2.12 10.33 -16.07
CA SER A 147 1.81 10.50 -17.49
C SER A 147 0.31 10.64 -17.72
N TRP A 148 -0.50 9.92 -16.95
CA TRP A 148 -1.95 9.99 -17.03
C TRP A 148 -2.49 11.37 -16.66
N TYR A 149 -2.00 11.97 -15.57
CA TYR A 149 -2.34 13.36 -15.22
C TYR A 149 -1.93 14.35 -16.30
N LYS A 150 -0.69 14.24 -16.82
CA LYS A 150 -0.21 15.11 -17.90
C LYS A 150 -1.09 15.03 -19.15
N ALA A 151 -1.53 13.81 -19.54
CA ALA A 151 -2.40 13.61 -20.68
C ALA A 151 -3.80 14.24 -20.52
N HIS A 152 -4.27 14.37 -19.26
CA HIS A 152 -5.61 14.92 -18.98
C HIS A 152 -5.61 16.37 -18.50
N ALA A 153 -4.45 17.00 -18.38
CA ALA A 153 -4.29 18.36 -17.88
C ALA A 153 -4.42 19.45 -18.95
N GLU A 154 -4.64 19.10 -20.23
CA GLU A 154 -4.74 20.09 -21.29
C GLU A 154 -5.84 21.12 -20.99
N GLY A 155 -5.48 22.41 -21.08
CA GLY A 155 -6.35 23.54 -20.82
C GLY A 155 -6.62 23.84 -19.34
N LEU A 156 -5.99 23.16 -18.40
CA LEU A 156 -6.11 23.37 -16.96
C LEU A 156 -4.90 24.13 -16.40
N ASP A 157 -5.16 25.03 -15.46
CA ASP A 157 -4.12 25.73 -14.69
C ASP A 157 -3.69 24.86 -13.50
N VAL A 158 -2.78 23.93 -13.79
CA VAL A 158 -2.32 22.93 -12.82
C VAL A 158 -0.84 22.61 -12.98
N THR A 159 -0.14 22.52 -11.87
CA THR A 159 1.23 22.02 -11.79
C THR A 159 1.22 20.55 -11.36
N ILE A 160 1.91 19.69 -12.12
CA ILE A 160 2.08 18.27 -11.83
C ILE A 160 3.56 17.98 -11.77
N LYS A 161 4.07 17.52 -10.62
CA LYS A 161 5.50 17.22 -10.42
C LYS A 161 5.71 16.07 -9.45
N ASP A 162 6.90 15.45 -9.52
CA ASP A 162 7.43 14.62 -8.45
C ASP A 162 8.03 15.56 -7.38
N PRO A 163 7.45 15.64 -6.17
CA PRO A 163 7.98 16.49 -5.10
C PRO A 163 9.24 15.90 -4.46
N ASN A 164 9.72 14.74 -4.92
CA ASN A 164 10.81 13.97 -4.33
C ASN A 164 10.62 13.65 -2.84
N VAL A 165 9.39 13.41 -2.47
CA VAL A 165 9.00 12.98 -1.12
C VAL A 165 9.07 11.47 -1.03
N TRP A 166 9.61 10.96 0.09
CA TRP A 166 9.77 9.54 0.34
C TRP A 166 8.89 9.10 1.51
N VAL A 167 8.41 7.87 1.44
CA VAL A 167 7.42 7.37 2.40
C VAL A 167 8.02 6.24 3.23
N SER A 168 7.80 6.32 4.54
CA SER A 168 8.08 5.22 5.47
C SER A 168 6.82 4.91 6.27
N GLN A 169 6.65 3.67 6.67
CA GLN A 169 5.51 3.23 7.47
C GLN A 169 5.91 2.87 8.89
N VAL A 170 5.17 3.39 9.86
CA VAL A 170 5.22 3.05 11.29
C VAL A 170 3.91 2.36 11.61
N GLN A 171 3.90 1.03 11.72
CA GLN A 171 2.68 0.23 11.80
C GLN A 171 2.70 -0.68 13.01
N GLY A 172 1.58 -0.84 13.66
CA GLY A 172 1.37 -1.73 14.80
C GLY A 172 0.69 -1.02 15.99
N PRO A 173 0.20 -1.78 16.98
CA PRO A 173 -0.61 -1.24 18.08
C PRO A 173 0.13 -0.18 18.93
N LYS A 174 1.46 -0.25 19.04
CA LYS A 174 2.27 0.74 19.79
C LYS A 174 2.68 1.97 18.95
N SER A 175 2.17 2.09 17.71
CA SER A 175 2.59 3.16 16.79
C SER A 175 2.12 4.56 17.22
N LEU A 176 0.99 4.67 17.91
CA LEU A 176 0.49 5.95 18.41
C LEU A 176 1.37 6.49 19.55
N GLU A 177 1.69 5.63 20.50
CA GLU A 177 2.56 5.99 21.64
C GLU A 177 3.95 6.38 21.13
N LEU A 178 4.51 5.59 20.22
CA LEU A 178 5.79 5.87 19.61
C LEU A 178 5.78 7.25 18.92
N LEU A 179 4.81 7.53 18.05
CA LEU A 179 4.78 8.82 17.35
C LEU A 179 4.51 9.99 18.30
N SER A 180 3.74 9.79 19.34
CA SER A 180 3.52 10.82 20.37
C SER A 180 4.82 11.19 21.11
N ASP A 181 5.74 10.21 21.29
CA ASP A 181 7.07 10.44 21.89
C ASP A 181 8.09 11.03 20.88
N VAL A 182 7.88 10.78 19.59
CA VAL A 182 8.83 11.15 18.52
C VAL A 182 8.57 12.55 17.96
N ILE A 183 7.31 12.96 17.85
CA ILE A 183 6.91 14.27 17.32
C ILE A 183 7.35 15.39 18.28
N ASP A 184 7.86 16.48 17.72
CA ASP A 184 8.21 17.68 18.49
C ASP A 184 6.91 18.44 18.80
N GLY A 185 6.47 18.38 20.05
CA GLY A 185 5.20 18.98 20.48
C GLY A 185 4.04 17.98 20.54
N PRO A 186 2.81 18.45 20.73
CA PRO A 186 1.66 17.57 20.88
C PRO A 186 1.27 16.92 19.54
N MET A 187 0.85 15.65 19.62
CA MET A 187 0.19 14.99 18.49
C MET A 187 -1.08 15.78 18.10
N PRO A 188 -1.37 16.00 16.81
CA PRO A 188 -2.64 16.62 16.40
C PRO A 188 -3.85 15.85 16.96
N ASP A 189 -4.84 16.57 17.52
CA ASP A 189 -6.04 15.98 18.10
C ASP A 189 -7.29 16.77 17.67
N PRO A 190 -8.32 16.14 17.07
CA PRO A 190 -8.38 14.72 16.73
C PRO A 190 -7.52 14.37 15.51
N PHE A 191 -6.89 13.18 15.52
CA PHE A 191 -6.20 12.64 14.36
C PHE A 191 -6.81 11.28 13.99
N ARG A 192 -7.81 11.32 13.14
CA ARG A 192 -8.64 10.17 12.77
C ARG A 192 -8.00 9.35 11.66
N TYR A 193 -8.43 8.15 11.48
CA TYR A 193 -8.09 7.33 10.33
C TYR A 193 -8.34 8.10 9.02
N PHE A 194 -7.34 8.16 8.15
CA PHE A 194 -7.27 9.00 6.97
C PHE A 194 -7.24 10.53 7.25
N ASP A 195 -6.73 10.98 8.40
CA ASP A 195 -6.25 12.36 8.57
C ASP A 195 -4.76 12.44 8.19
N CYS A 196 -4.32 13.62 7.76
CA CYS A 196 -2.91 13.94 7.55
C CYS A 196 -2.58 15.33 8.09
N ALA A 197 -1.31 15.53 8.51
CA ALA A 197 -0.85 16.82 9.03
C ALA A 197 0.65 16.99 8.82
N GLU A 198 1.12 18.23 8.70
CA GLU A 198 2.53 18.57 8.83
C GLU A 198 2.89 18.54 10.32
N VAL A 199 4.01 17.89 10.63
CA VAL A 199 4.57 17.81 11.98
C VAL A 199 6.07 18.05 11.92
N SER A 200 6.72 18.16 13.10
CA SER A 200 8.17 18.21 13.21
C SER A 200 8.68 17.00 13.98
N ILE A 201 9.78 16.42 13.52
CA ILE A 201 10.51 15.32 14.17
C ILE A 201 11.98 15.70 14.19
N ALA A 202 12.61 15.76 15.36
CA ALA A 202 14.00 16.20 15.53
C ALA A 202 14.30 17.57 14.88
N GLY A 203 13.36 18.52 14.95
CA GLY A 203 13.44 19.83 14.31
C GLY A 203 13.29 19.81 12.79
N GLN A 204 12.94 18.68 12.20
CA GLN A 204 12.73 18.52 10.76
C GLN A 204 11.24 18.40 10.43
N LYS A 205 10.76 19.18 9.48
CA LYS A 205 9.38 19.09 8.99
C LYS A 205 9.15 17.81 8.19
N CYS A 206 8.03 17.17 8.40
CA CYS A 206 7.54 16.06 7.58
C CYS A 206 6.00 16.06 7.61
N TRP A 207 5.38 15.36 6.69
CA TRP A 207 3.96 15.05 6.78
C TRP A 207 3.77 13.67 7.36
N ILE A 208 2.68 13.50 8.10
CA ILE A 208 2.23 12.18 8.53
C ILE A 208 0.78 11.98 8.12
N SER A 209 0.42 10.75 7.76
CA SER A 209 -0.98 10.35 7.58
C SER A 209 -1.29 9.15 8.46
N ARG A 210 -2.51 9.08 8.97
CA ARG A 210 -2.98 7.88 9.68
C ARG A 210 -3.55 6.89 8.69
N SER A 211 -2.65 6.15 8.07
CA SER A 211 -2.89 5.17 7.01
C SER A 211 -1.81 4.09 7.03
N GLY A 212 -1.92 3.10 6.15
CA GLY A 212 -0.93 2.05 5.99
C GLY A 212 -1.48 0.84 5.23
N PHE A 213 -0.59 -0.10 4.92
CA PHE A 213 -0.89 -1.27 4.09
C PHE A 213 -0.92 -2.59 4.89
N THR A 214 -1.28 -2.52 6.19
CA THR A 214 -1.27 -3.67 7.12
C THR A 214 -2.62 -3.98 7.76
N ASN A 215 -3.59 -3.06 7.70
CA ASN A 215 -4.79 -3.07 8.51
C ASN A 215 -4.54 -3.05 10.03
N GLU A 216 -3.36 -2.66 10.45
CA GLU A 216 -3.06 -2.35 11.86
C GLU A 216 -3.23 -0.85 12.11
N LEU A 217 -3.20 -0.44 13.39
CA LEU A 217 -3.02 0.96 13.73
C LEU A 217 -1.67 1.40 13.16
N GLY A 218 -1.65 2.51 12.42
CA GLY A 218 -0.42 2.86 11.75
C GLY A 218 -0.43 4.21 11.08
N TRP A 219 0.77 4.59 10.67
CA TRP A 219 1.11 5.90 10.15
C TRP A 219 2.05 5.77 8.98
N GLU A 220 1.91 6.68 8.03
CA GLU A 220 2.89 6.91 6.97
C GLU A 220 3.57 8.23 7.22
N VAL A 221 4.90 8.23 7.17
CA VAL A 221 5.77 9.40 7.36
C VAL A 221 6.33 9.80 6.01
N TYR A 222 6.03 11.01 5.58
CA TYR A 222 6.42 11.59 4.30
C TYR A 222 7.59 12.54 4.53
N VAL A 223 8.79 12.12 4.20
CA VAL A 223 10.01 12.92 4.40
C VAL A 223 10.27 13.81 3.20
N LEU A 224 10.57 15.08 3.47
CA LEU A 224 10.71 16.11 2.46
C LEU A 224 12.16 16.22 1.96
N PRO A 225 12.40 16.59 0.70
CA PRO A 225 13.74 16.65 0.12
C PRO A 225 14.65 17.71 0.76
N GLU A 226 14.08 18.75 1.37
CA GLU A 226 14.81 19.84 2.02
C GLU A 226 15.19 19.53 3.48
N THR A 227 14.73 18.41 4.04
CA THR A 227 14.97 18.06 5.45
C THR A 227 16.15 17.13 5.62
N ASP A 228 16.73 17.12 6.82
CA ASP A 228 17.71 16.12 7.24
C ASP A 228 16.97 14.83 7.62
N VAL A 229 16.72 13.99 6.60
CA VAL A 229 15.93 12.76 6.73
C VAL A 229 16.55 11.79 7.74
N ALA A 230 17.89 11.79 7.86
CA ALA A 230 18.57 10.94 8.82
C ALA A 230 18.16 11.26 10.28
N LYS A 231 18.01 12.55 10.63
CA LYS A 231 17.56 12.93 11.98
C LYS A 231 16.17 12.40 12.28
N ILE A 232 15.27 12.39 11.29
CA ILE A 232 13.92 11.85 11.44
C ILE A 232 13.99 10.35 11.74
N GLY A 233 14.66 9.59 10.88
CA GLY A 233 14.77 8.14 11.01
C GLY A 233 15.50 7.70 12.28
N ASP A 234 16.64 8.34 12.60
CA ASP A 234 17.40 8.03 13.79
C ASP A 234 16.60 8.30 15.07
N LYS A 235 15.80 9.38 15.12
CA LYS A 235 14.91 9.65 16.26
C LYS A 235 13.81 8.60 16.39
N ILE A 236 13.18 8.21 15.26
CA ILE A 236 12.16 7.15 15.26
C ILE A 236 12.73 5.85 15.82
N MET A 237 13.89 5.39 15.32
CA MET A 237 14.51 4.15 15.77
C MET A 237 15.01 4.23 17.21
N SER A 238 15.64 5.35 17.61
CA SER A 238 16.15 5.53 18.97
C SER A 238 15.05 5.50 20.03
N ILE A 239 13.95 6.25 19.82
CA ILE A 239 12.80 6.24 20.73
C ILE A 239 12.03 4.93 20.59
N GLY A 240 11.93 4.40 19.37
CA GLY A 240 11.25 3.16 19.05
C GLY A 240 11.79 1.94 19.79
N SER A 241 13.05 1.98 20.21
CA SER A 241 13.65 0.92 21.05
C SER A 241 12.88 0.65 22.35
N LYS A 242 12.18 1.65 22.90
CA LYS A 242 11.30 1.49 24.08
C LYS A 242 10.02 0.68 23.77
N TYR A 243 9.69 0.56 22.51
CA TYR A 243 8.47 -0.06 21.98
C TYR A 243 8.76 -1.36 21.23
N ASP A 244 10.00 -1.85 21.30
CA ASP A 244 10.48 -3.01 20.55
C ASP A 244 10.26 -2.85 19.04
N ILE A 245 10.57 -1.65 18.49
CA ILE A 245 10.43 -1.35 17.08
C ILE A 245 11.31 -2.28 16.24
N LEU A 246 10.76 -2.84 15.19
CA LEU A 246 11.49 -3.69 14.27
C LEU A 246 11.56 -3.03 12.87
N LEU A 247 12.78 -2.87 12.36
CA LEU A 247 12.97 -2.49 10.95
C LEU A 247 12.67 -3.71 10.08
N THR A 248 11.79 -3.58 9.06
CA THR A 248 11.28 -4.73 8.31
C THR A 248 11.34 -4.53 6.80
N GLY A 249 11.37 -5.66 6.07
CA GLY A 249 11.19 -5.73 4.62
C GLY A 249 9.75 -6.07 4.21
N THR A 250 9.60 -6.53 2.95
CA THR A 250 8.31 -6.91 2.34
C THR A 250 7.58 -8.09 3.03
N PRO A 251 8.26 -9.08 3.69
CA PRO A 251 7.55 -10.22 4.27
C PRO A 251 6.41 -9.84 5.21
N VAL A 252 6.58 -8.76 5.98
CA VAL A 252 5.55 -8.27 6.91
C VAL A 252 4.20 -7.99 6.23
N PHE A 253 4.23 -7.58 4.96
CA PHE A 253 3.01 -7.26 4.22
C PHE A 253 2.38 -8.46 3.50
N ARG A 254 3.16 -9.51 3.20
CA ARG A 254 2.68 -10.63 2.36
C ARG A 254 1.39 -11.25 2.88
N ALA A 255 1.35 -11.62 4.16
CA ALA A 255 0.14 -12.19 4.75
C ALA A 255 -0.83 -11.11 5.22
N ARG A 256 -0.32 -10.05 5.88
CA ARG A 256 -1.16 -9.02 6.52
C ARG A 256 -2.11 -8.33 5.53
N ARG A 257 -1.59 -7.87 4.38
CA ARG A 257 -2.43 -7.22 3.37
C ARG A 257 -3.46 -8.16 2.75
N ILE A 258 -3.07 -9.45 2.56
CA ILE A 258 -3.97 -10.46 2.00
C ILE A 258 -5.14 -10.72 2.96
N GLU A 259 -4.84 -10.95 4.23
CA GLU A 259 -5.84 -11.12 5.27
C GLU A 259 -6.80 -9.91 5.34
N ALA A 260 -6.24 -8.72 5.19
CA ALA A 260 -6.97 -7.47 5.20
C ALA A 260 -7.75 -7.19 3.91
N GLY A 261 -7.52 -7.95 2.83
CA GLY A 261 -8.13 -7.66 1.53
C GLY A 261 -7.62 -6.36 0.92
N LEU A 262 -6.38 -5.96 1.22
CA LEU A 262 -5.70 -4.83 0.59
C LEU A 262 -5.05 -5.33 -0.70
N LEU A 263 -5.59 -4.90 -1.82
CA LEU A 263 -5.14 -5.33 -3.14
C LEU A 263 -3.83 -4.64 -3.52
N ASN A 264 -3.05 -5.30 -4.34
CA ASN A 264 -1.81 -4.78 -4.90
C ASN A 264 -1.91 -4.63 -6.41
N ALA A 265 -1.64 -3.42 -6.91
CA ALA A 265 -1.62 -3.15 -8.34
C ALA A 265 -0.61 -4.04 -9.07
N GLY A 266 -0.98 -4.52 -10.25
CA GLY A 266 -0.17 -5.42 -11.07
C GLY A 266 -0.30 -6.90 -10.73
N SER A 267 -0.54 -7.28 -9.47
CA SER A 267 -0.78 -8.68 -9.10
C SER A 267 -2.26 -9.03 -8.94
N ASP A 268 -3.01 -8.23 -8.19
CA ASP A 268 -4.41 -8.52 -7.85
C ASP A 268 -5.40 -7.85 -8.83
N PHE A 269 -5.01 -6.74 -9.43
CA PHE A 269 -5.76 -6.04 -10.46
C PHE A 269 -4.81 -5.33 -11.45
N GLY A 270 -5.34 -4.94 -12.61
CA GLY A 270 -4.63 -4.21 -13.66
C GLY A 270 -5.57 -3.81 -14.77
N ALA A 271 -5.03 -3.53 -15.96
CA ALA A 271 -5.80 -3.06 -17.13
C ALA A 271 -6.89 -4.05 -17.59
N ASP A 272 -6.76 -5.32 -17.24
CA ASP A 272 -7.72 -6.39 -17.54
C ASP A 272 -8.82 -6.56 -16.47
N THR A 273 -8.88 -5.66 -15.50
CA THR A 273 -9.72 -5.80 -14.30
C THR A 273 -10.51 -4.52 -14.06
N THR A 274 -11.82 -4.61 -14.02
CA THR A 274 -12.66 -3.49 -13.58
C THR A 274 -12.67 -3.38 -12.05
N PRO A 275 -12.93 -2.19 -11.48
CA PRO A 275 -13.07 -2.05 -10.04
C PRO A 275 -14.18 -2.94 -9.43
N PHE A 276 -15.20 -3.28 -10.22
CA PHE A 276 -16.25 -4.20 -9.74
C PHE A 276 -15.70 -5.62 -9.58
N GLU A 277 -15.00 -6.14 -10.59
CA GLU A 277 -14.35 -7.45 -10.52
C GLU A 277 -13.34 -7.53 -9.37
N ALA A 278 -12.65 -6.40 -9.09
CA ALA A 278 -11.72 -6.28 -7.96
C ALA A 278 -12.40 -6.17 -6.58
N GLY A 279 -13.74 -6.06 -6.53
CA GLY A 279 -14.47 -5.84 -5.26
C GLY A 279 -14.42 -4.40 -4.75
N LEU A 280 -13.95 -3.45 -5.57
CA LEU A 280 -13.80 -2.04 -5.24
C LEU A 280 -14.94 -1.15 -5.75
N GLY A 281 -16.04 -1.76 -6.21
CA GLY A 281 -17.18 -1.05 -6.80
C GLY A 281 -17.81 0.01 -5.88
N SER A 282 -17.73 -0.15 -4.56
CA SER A 282 -18.20 0.83 -3.58
C SER A 282 -17.42 2.16 -3.58
N PHE A 283 -16.24 2.21 -4.20
CA PHE A 283 -15.42 3.41 -4.36
C PHE A 283 -15.69 4.14 -5.68
N ILE A 284 -16.67 3.71 -6.48
CA ILE A 284 -17.08 4.41 -7.69
C ILE A 284 -18.29 5.27 -7.36
N GLU A 285 -18.20 6.58 -7.57
CA GLU A 285 -19.29 7.52 -7.36
C GLU A 285 -19.85 7.98 -8.73
N PHE A 286 -21.03 7.49 -9.09
CA PHE A 286 -21.75 7.90 -10.30
C PHE A 286 -22.61 9.17 -10.04
N ASP A 287 -21.98 10.20 -9.48
CA ASP A 287 -22.58 11.54 -9.36
C ASP A 287 -22.56 12.29 -10.72
N ASP A 288 -22.82 13.60 -10.73
CA ASP A 288 -22.91 14.39 -11.94
C ASP A 288 -21.57 14.68 -12.63
N ARG A 289 -20.44 14.29 -12.00
CA ARG A 289 -19.10 14.43 -12.58
C ARG A 289 -18.92 13.50 -13.78
N ASP A 290 -18.16 13.95 -14.76
CA ASP A 290 -17.61 13.08 -15.80
C ASP A 290 -16.16 12.73 -15.44
N PHE A 291 -15.86 11.44 -15.35
CA PHE A 291 -14.51 10.92 -15.09
C PHE A 291 -14.12 9.87 -16.12
N VAL A 292 -12.83 9.67 -16.32
CA VAL A 292 -12.29 8.71 -17.29
C VAL A 292 -12.76 7.29 -16.94
N GLY A 293 -13.30 6.59 -17.94
CA GLY A 293 -13.86 5.24 -17.76
C GLY A 293 -15.33 5.22 -17.30
N ARG A 294 -15.94 6.36 -16.94
CA ARG A 294 -17.32 6.40 -16.44
C ARG A 294 -18.32 5.64 -17.32
N LYS A 295 -18.29 5.87 -18.63
CA LYS A 295 -19.25 5.25 -19.57
C LYS A 295 -19.09 3.73 -19.61
N ALA A 296 -17.87 3.24 -19.64
CA ALA A 296 -17.58 1.82 -19.62
C ALA A 296 -18.02 1.19 -18.29
N LEU A 297 -17.68 1.84 -17.16
CA LEU A 297 -18.06 1.37 -15.82
C LEU A 297 -19.57 1.40 -15.58
N GLN A 298 -20.33 2.31 -16.20
CA GLN A 298 -21.79 2.31 -16.09
C GLN A 298 -22.44 1.04 -16.66
N VAL A 299 -21.91 0.51 -17.76
CA VAL A 299 -22.44 -0.68 -18.43
C VAL A 299 -21.71 -1.98 -18.06
N ALA A 300 -20.59 -1.89 -17.34
CA ALA A 300 -19.83 -3.06 -16.90
C ALA A 300 -20.65 -3.98 -15.99
N ASP A 301 -20.30 -5.25 -15.96
CA ASP A 301 -20.78 -6.20 -14.95
C ASP A 301 -20.34 -5.73 -13.57
N LYS A 302 -21.28 -5.69 -12.62
CA LYS A 302 -21.04 -5.22 -11.25
C LYS A 302 -20.59 -6.32 -10.29
N SER A 303 -20.43 -7.53 -10.77
CA SER A 303 -20.09 -8.70 -9.94
C SER A 303 -18.62 -8.71 -9.57
N CYS A 304 -18.33 -9.10 -8.33
CA CYS A 304 -16.97 -9.32 -7.84
C CYS A 304 -16.47 -10.70 -8.29
N ARG A 305 -15.20 -10.75 -8.73
CA ARG A 305 -14.48 -11.99 -9.09
C ARG A 305 -13.26 -12.22 -8.21
N THR A 306 -12.91 -11.28 -7.34
CA THR A 306 -11.73 -11.31 -6.48
C THR A 306 -12.14 -11.72 -5.06
N TRP A 307 -11.58 -12.83 -4.59
CA TRP A 307 -11.90 -13.41 -3.29
C TRP A 307 -10.63 -13.72 -2.50
N GLY A 308 -10.80 -13.89 -1.20
CA GLY A 308 -9.82 -14.57 -0.37
C GLY A 308 -9.85 -16.08 -0.60
N MET A 309 -8.76 -16.77 -0.27
CA MET A 309 -8.70 -18.22 -0.21
C MET A 309 -7.81 -18.65 0.95
N ARG A 310 -8.25 -19.64 1.73
CA ARG A 310 -7.44 -20.33 2.74
C ARG A 310 -7.00 -21.67 2.21
N VAL A 311 -5.73 -22.02 2.42
CA VAL A 311 -5.14 -23.30 1.98
C VAL A 311 -4.56 -24.00 3.20
N THR A 312 -5.23 -25.05 3.66
CA THR A 312 -4.73 -25.87 4.77
C THR A 312 -3.62 -26.79 4.24
N GLY A 313 -2.46 -26.75 4.89
CA GLY A 313 -1.34 -27.65 4.56
C GLY A 313 -0.32 -27.12 3.56
N GLY A 314 -0.41 -25.84 3.15
CA GLY A 314 0.59 -25.27 2.25
C GLY A 314 0.35 -23.80 1.91
N VAL A 315 1.28 -23.20 1.17
CA VAL A 315 1.16 -21.87 0.59
C VAL A 315 1.02 -22.01 -0.91
N ALA A 316 -0.09 -21.54 -1.49
CA ALA A 316 -0.32 -21.62 -2.92
C ALA A 316 0.78 -20.91 -3.70
N GLN A 317 1.22 -21.50 -4.81
CA GLN A 317 2.21 -20.87 -5.67
C GLN A 317 1.58 -19.72 -6.44
N LEU A 318 2.24 -18.55 -6.42
CA LEU A 318 1.82 -17.34 -7.13
C LEU A 318 1.62 -17.62 -8.63
N GLY A 319 0.54 -17.07 -9.20
CA GLY A 319 0.19 -17.18 -10.62
C GLY A 319 -0.38 -18.53 -11.05
N ARG A 320 -0.47 -19.51 -10.15
CA ARG A 320 -1.04 -20.82 -10.50
C ARG A 320 -2.54 -20.77 -10.70
N VAL A 321 -2.99 -21.65 -11.60
CA VAL A 321 -4.41 -21.84 -11.85
C VAL A 321 -5.06 -22.58 -10.69
N LEU A 322 -6.35 -22.27 -10.49
CA LEU A 322 -7.25 -22.98 -9.59
C LEU A 322 -8.11 -23.91 -10.41
N THR A 323 -8.33 -25.12 -9.93
CA THR A 323 -9.14 -26.12 -10.65
C THR A 323 -10.26 -26.68 -9.79
N ILE A 324 -11.35 -27.09 -10.45
CA ILE A 324 -12.42 -27.94 -9.92
C ILE A 324 -12.61 -29.06 -10.94
N GLU A 325 -12.46 -30.33 -10.53
CA GLU A 325 -12.55 -31.47 -11.43
C GLU A 325 -11.71 -31.30 -12.70
N ASP A 326 -10.44 -30.89 -12.52
CA ASP A 326 -9.44 -30.62 -13.58
C ASP A 326 -9.79 -29.46 -14.53
N LYS A 327 -10.91 -28.75 -14.30
CA LYS A 327 -11.27 -27.53 -15.09
C LYS A 327 -10.68 -26.30 -14.43
N VAL A 328 -10.02 -25.45 -15.21
CA VAL A 328 -9.48 -24.18 -14.74
C VAL A 328 -10.63 -23.21 -14.45
N VAL A 329 -10.74 -22.77 -13.19
CA VAL A 329 -11.81 -21.88 -12.70
C VAL A 329 -11.31 -20.53 -12.22
N GLY A 330 -9.98 -20.33 -12.09
CA GLY A 330 -9.40 -19.08 -11.63
C GLY A 330 -7.88 -19.14 -11.51
N ARG A 331 -7.29 -18.13 -10.88
CA ARG A 331 -5.85 -18.04 -10.64
C ARG A 331 -5.53 -17.43 -9.27
N VAL A 332 -4.35 -17.76 -8.74
CA VAL A 332 -3.77 -17.14 -7.56
C VAL A 332 -3.11 -15.81 -7.95
N CYS A 333 -3.58 -14.71 -7.42
CA CYS A 333 -3.05 -13.37 -7.66
C CYS A 333 -2.01 -12.97 -6.62
N SER A 334 -2.22 -13.35 -5.36
CA SER A 334 -1.29 -13.13 -4.25
C SER A 334 -1.37 -14.27 -3.26
N SER A 335 -0.25 -14.59 -2.60
CA SER A 335 -0.19 -15.67 -1.62
C SER A 335 0.83 -15.40 -0.52
N GLY A 336 0.60 -15.98 0.65
CA GLY A 336 1.50 -15.94 1.80
C GLY A 336 1.06 -16.94 2.86
N TYR A 337 1.88 -17.14 3.88
CA TYR A 337 1.50 -17.89 5.07
C TYR A 337 1.03 -16.92 6.15
N SER A 338 -0.10 -17.21 6.78
CA SER A 338 -0.61 -16.45 7.91
C SER A 338 -0.35 -17.19 9.22
N PRO A 339 0.57 -16.72 10.05
CA PRO A 339 0.76 -17.29 11.40
C PRO A 339 -0.50 -17.20 12.25
N TYR A 340 -1.27 -16.11 12.13
CA TYR A 340 -2.52 -15.91 12.85
C TYR A 340 -3.60 -16.94 12.45
N GLN A 341 -3.73 -17.24 11.16
CA GLN A 341 -4.71 -18.21 10.68
C GLN A 341 -4.18 -19.66 10.62
N GLY A 342 -2.88 -19.86 10.84
CA GLY A 342 -2.23 -21.16 10.80
C GLY A 342 -2.29 -21.85 9.43
N CYS A 343 -2.45 -21.08 8.34
CA CYS A 343 -2.61 -21.63 7.00
C CYS A 343 -2.10 -20.67 5.91
N GLY A 344 -2.02 -21.17 4.68
CA GLY A 344 -1.80 -20.33 3.51
C GLY A 344 -3.01 -19.42 3.26
N VAL A 345 -2.75 -18.15 2.93
CA VAL A 345 -3.77 -17.17 2.57
C VAL A 345 -3.48 -16.59 1.20
N CYS A 346 -4.52 -16.38 0.41
CA CYS A 346 -4.40 -15.91 -0.96
C CYS A 346 -5.44 -14.84 -1.29
N ILE A 347 -5.11 -13.98 -2.26
CA ILE A 347 -6.08 -13.28 -3.08
C ILE A 347 -6.15 -14.03 -4.42
N VAL A 348 -7.34 -14.37 -4.85
CA VAL A 348 -7.60 -15.15 -6.07
C VAL A 348 -8.61 -14.43 -6.97
N ARG A 349 -8.49 -14.63 -8.28
CA ARG A 349 -9.46 -14.12 -9.27
C ARG A 349 -10.12 -15.29 -9.99
N MET A 350 -11.45 -15.33 -9.93
CA MET A 350 -12.25 -16.38 -10.55
C MET A 350 -12.66 -16.02 -11.96
N ASN A 351 -12.73 -17.03 -12.83
CA ASN A 351 -13.19 -16.86 -14.22
C ASN A 351 -14.73 -16.80 -14.30
N ASP A 352 -15.41 -17.46 -13.38
CA ASP A 352 -16.86 -17.58 -13.36
C ASP A 352 -17.46 -16.86 -12.15
N LEU A 353 -18.53 -16.10 -12.38
CA LEU A 353 -19.27 -15.35 -11.36
C LEU A 353 -20.04 -16.24 -10.37
N LEU A 354 -20.31 -17.50 -10.73
CA LEU A 354 -20.99 -18.44 -9.87
C LEU A 354 -20.07 -19.07 -8.83
N ILE A 355 -18.76 -18.82 -8.93
CA ILE A 355 -17.75 -19.37 -8.02
C ILE A 355 -17.35 -18.29 -7.01
N GLY A 356 -17.69 -18.49 -5.77
CA GLY A 356 -17.48 -17.53 -4.67
C GLY A 356 -17.20 -18.19 -3.33
N PRO A 357 -17.28 -17.44 -2.23
CA PRO A 357 -16.97 -17.92 -0.87
C PRO A 357 -17.66 -19.23 -0.52
N GLY A 358 -16.92 -20.14 0.16
CA GLY A 358 -17.35 -21.50 0.50
C GLY A 358 -17.01 -22.53 -0.58
N THR A 359 -16.65 -22.13 -1.79
CA THR A 359 -16.24 -23.06 -2.85
C THR A 359 -14.85 -23.62 -2.56
N LYS A 360 -14.68 -24.92 -2.75
CA LYS A 360 -13.40 -25.62 -2.62
C LYS A 360 -12.77 -25.80 -4.00
N VAL A 361 -11.49 -25.48 -4.11
CA VAL A 361 -10.70 -25.55 -5.35
C VAL A 361 -9.40 -26.29 -5.08
N ASP A 362 -8.82 -26.89 -6.10
CA ASP A 362 -7.49 -27.50 -6.02
C ASP A 362 -6.43 -26.48 -6.51
N VAL A 363 -5.29 -26.42 -5.82
CA VAL A 363 -4.19 -25.50 -6.11
C VAL A 363 -2.83 -26.13 -5.84
N LEU A 364 -1.86 -25.87 -6.73
CA LEU A 364 -0.47 -26.28 -6.53
C LEU A 364 0.20 -25.32 -5.53
N CYS A 365 0.83 -25.87 -4.50
CA CYS A 365 1.58 -25.13 -3.49
C CYS A 365 3.07 -24.99 -3.85
N SER A 366 3.76 -24.08 -3.15
CA SER A 366 5.17 -23.75 -3.40
C SER A 366 6.13 -24.93 -3.12
N ASP A 367 5.73 -25.88 -2.27
CA ASP A 367 6.44 -27.11 -1.99
C ASP A 367 6.21 -28.21 -3.04
N GLY A 368 5.42 -27.95 -4.07
CA GLY A 368 5.06 -28.88 -5.14
C GLY A 368 3.87 -29.78 -4.80
N SER A 369 3.27 -29.68 -3.62
CA SER A 369 2.08 -30.44 -3.25
C SER A 369 0.83 -29.85 -3.89
N LEU A 370 -0.14 -30.72 -4.25
CA LEU A 370 -1.49 -30.30 -4.62
C LEU A 370 -2.35 -30.25 -3.36
N GLN A 371 -2.91 -29.11 -3.05
CA GLN A 371 -3.70 -28.89 -1.84
C GLN A 371 -5.10 -28.37 -2.19
N ARG A 372 -6.01 -28.50 -1.24
CA ARG A 372 -7.34 -27.96 -1.35
C ARG A 372 -7.43 -26.60 -0.67
N GLY A 373 -7.86 -25.59 -1.42
CA GLY A 373 -8.18 -24.25 -0.91
C GLY A 373 -9.68 -24.06 -0.78
N GLU A 374 -10.11 -23.21 0.14
CA GLU A 374 -11.50 -22.79 0.30
C GLU A 374 -11.61 -21.27 0.13
N LEU A 375 -12.48 -20.84 -0.78
CA LEU A 375 -12.72 -19.42 -1.03
C LEU A 375 -13.43 -18.78 0.15
N CYS A 376 -13.06 -17.54 0.48
CA CYS A 376 -13.67 -16.76 1.55
C CYS A 376 -13.79 -15.28 1.15
N THR A 377 -14.56 -14.54 1.92
CA THR A 377 -14.69 -13.09 1.78
C THR A 377 -13.39 -12.37 2.15
N LEU A 378 -13.21 -11.16 1.63
CA LEU A 378 -12.19 -10.20 2.04
C LEU A 378 -12.85 -8.98 2.68
N PRO A 379 -12.29 -8.44 3.77
CA PRO A 379 -11.16 -8.96 4.55
C PRO A 379 -11.47 -10.27 5.26
N MET A 380 -10.44 -11.07 5.58
CA MET A 380 -10.60 -12.36 6.24
C MET A 380 -10.93 -12.22 7.74
N TYR A 381 -10.64 -11.05 8.33
CA TYR A 381 -11.03 -10.65 9.68
C TYR A 381 -11.10 -9.11 9.74
N ASP A 382 -11.67 -8.55 10.84
CA ASP A 382 -11.85 -7.11 11.05
C ASP A 382 -12.54 -6.42 9.85
N ALA A 383 -13.69 -6.96 9.44
CA ALA A 383 -14.45 -6.47 8.29
C ALA A 383 -14.85 -4.98 8.41
N GLU A 384 -15.03 -4.50 9.64
CA GLU A 384 -15.36 -3.10 9.94
C GLU A 384 -14.15 -2.18 10.05
N ARG A 385 -12.91 -2.71 9.91
CA ARG A 385 -11.68 -1.96 10.03
C ARG A 385 -11.55 -1.23 11.38
N LEU A 386 -11.87 -1.93 12.46
CA LEU A 386 -11.82 -1.37 13.82
C LEU A 386 -10.38 -1.19 14.31
N ILE A 387 -9.47 -2.08 13.92
CA ILE A 387 -8.05 -2.04 14.28
C ILE A 387 -7.38 -0.75 13.78
N PRO A 388 -7.33 -0.44 12.47
CA PRO A 388 -6.67 0.78 11.98
C PRO A 388 -7.36 2.07 12.46
N ARG A 389 -8.64 1.97 12.83
CA ARG A 389 -9.37 3.09 13.43
C ARG A 389 -9.09 3.29 14.91
N GLY A 390 -8.30 2.41 15.55
CA GLY A 390 -8.01 2.43 16.98
C GLY A 390 -9.21 2.15 17.86
N LYS A 391 -10.23 1.45 17.32
CA LYS A 391 -11.45 1.06 18.05
C LYS A 391 -11.36 -0.35 18.63
N MET A 392 -10.46 -1.18 18.10
CA MET A 392 -10.07 -2.47 18.65
C MET A 392 -8.61 -2.37 19.07
N VAL A 393 -8.35 -2.39 20.39
CA VAL A 393 -7.01 -2.28 20.97
C VAL A 393 -6.48 -3.63 21.43
N ASP A 394 -7.35 -4.51 21.87
CA ASP A 394 -7.01 -5.90 22.22
C ASP A 394 -7.07 -6.75 20.94
N ILE A 395 -5.94 -6.75 20.21
CA ILE A 395 -5.84 -7.47 18.94
C ILE A 395 -5.61 -8.96 19.23
N PRO A 396 -6.50 -9.86 18.76
CA PRO A 396 -6.33 -11.29 18.99
C PRO A 396 -5.02 -11.81 18.38
N THR A 397 -4.24 -12.55 19.18
CA THR A 397 -3.02 -13.24 18.74
C THR A 397 -3.25 -14.70 18.40
N THR A 398 -4.43 -15.23 18.72
CA THR A 398 -4.89 -16.58 18.35
C THR A 398 -6.23 -16.48 17.65
N LEU A 399 -6.51 -17.40 16.72
CA LEU A 399 -7.83 -17.49 16.10
C LEU A 399 -8.92 -17.65 17.18
N ILE A 400 -9.93 -16.78 17.12
CA ILE A 400 -11.15 -16.98 17.87
C ILE A 400 -11.95 -17.99 17.04
N GLU A 401 -12.07 -19.22 17.52
CA GLU A 401 -13.00 -20.20 16.94
C GLU A 401 -14.40 -19.63 17.03
N GLY A 402 -15.01 -19.35 15.87
CA GLY A 402 -16.36 -18.80 15.71
C GLY A 402 -17.43 -19.87 15.65
#